data_e1adb3d274af0a5741aa57bc7650b029
#
_entry.id   e1adb3d274af0a5741aa57bc7650b029
#
_cell.length_a   1.000
_cell.length_b   1.000
_cell.length_c   1.000
_cell.angle_alpha   90.00
_cell.angle_beta   90.00
_cell.angle_gamma   90.00
#
_symmetry.space_group_name_H-M   'P 1'
#
loop_
_entity.id
_entity.type
_entity.pdbx_description
1 polymer ?
#
loop_
_entity_poly.entity_id
_entity_poly.type
_entity_poly.pdbx_seq_one_letter_code
_entity_poly.pdbx_strand_id
1 'polypeptide(L)'
;TVREALNRSLNTVAWQILEDIGIDYGLDYLGEMQFQKLTYVDNNVPSLSIGGFTNGVRVVDMAKGYSTLANGGVYNDRTCIIKIEHEHDGELTKDLKPSAHQVYRDDSAFMLTDVLKGTFTAAYGTGQGLGLDNDMPAAGKTGTTNSSKDTWFCGYTRYYTTAIWVGYDIPRNMPGIYGATYAGRIWKSVMDQIHEGLEPWDWIQPETVERKVDSKTGMEDYFSTTAQFRAEQSLHEKEQEQLETTLQASVDAFME
;
A
#
# COMPACT_ATOMS: atom_id res chain seq x y z
N THR A 1 16.38 1.77 5.97
CA THR A 1 15.29 2.74 5.76
C THR A 1 13.99 2.00 5.49
N VAL A 2 12.84 2.64 5.75
CA VAL A 2 11.50 2.11 5.42
C VAL A 2 11.38 1.84 3.92
N ARG A 3 11.91 2.72 3.08
CA ARG A 3 11.98 2.55 1.61
C ARG A 3 12.64 1.21 1.22
N GLU A 4 13.82 0.95 1.73
CA GLU A 4 14.54 -0.30 1.46
C GLU A 4 13.77 -1.51 1.98
N ALA A 5 13.25 -1.43 3.20
CA ALA A 5 12.50 -2.52 3.82
C ALA A 5 11.25 -2.90 3.01
N LEU A 6 10.52 -1.91 2.50
CA LEU A 6 9.33 -2.11 1.69
C LEU A 6 9.67 -2.75 0.34
N ASN A 7 10.73 -2.28 -0.33
CA ASN A 7 11.15 -2.80 -1.62
C ASN A 7 11.75 -4.22 -1.53
N ARG A 8 12.40 -4.56 -0.41
CA ARG A 8 12.85 -5.92 -0.09
C ARG A 8 11.75 -6.80 0.51
N SER A 9 10.61 -6.22 0.86
CA SER A 9 9.50 -6.91 1.55
C SER A 9 9.92 -7.53 2.89
N LEU A 10 10.59 -6.76 3.75
CA LEU A 10 11.07 -7.22 5.06
C LEU A 10 9.92 -7.24 6.07
N ASN A 11 9.50 -8.42 6.47
CA ASN A 11 8.39 -8.64 7.40
C ASN A 11 8.64 -8.04 8.79
N THR A 12 9.87 -8.13 9.29
CA THR A 12 10.23 -7.61 10.62
C THR A 12 10.05 -6.10 10.74
N VAL A 13 10.34 -5.35 9.67
CA VAL A 13 10.16 -3.90 9.66
C VAL A 13 8.67 -3.54 9.54
N ALA A 14 7.90 -4.26 8.72
CA ALA A 14 6.45 -4.07 8.64
C ALA A 14 5.77 -4.33 9.98
N TRP A 15 6.21 -5.36 10.69
CA TRP A 15 5.72 -5.66 12.04
C TRP A 15 6.04 -4.51 13.01
N GLN A 16 7.30 -4.10 13.08
CA GLN A 16 7.71 -3.01 13.98
C GLN A 16 6.91 -1.72 13.72
N ILE A 17 6.74 -1.35 12.45
CA ILE A 17 5.97 -0.15 12.10
C ILE A 17 4.52 -0.26 12.58
N LEU A 18 3.85 -1.42 12.38
CA LEU A 18 2.46 -1.56 12.83
C LEU A 18 2.36 -1.57 14.36
N GLU A 19 3.36 -2.11 15.05
CA GLU A 19 3.44 -2.07 16.51
C GLU A 19 3.62 -0.63 17.01
N ASP A 20 4.50 0.14 16.38
CA ASP A 20 4.78 1.54 16.75
C ASP A 20 3.57 2.46 16.52
N ILE A 21 2.84 2.31 15.42
CA ILE A 21 1.65 3.15 15.12
C ILE A 21 0.37 2.65 15.80
N GLY A 22 0.35 1.42 16.28
CA GLY A 22 -0.82 0.78 16.87
C GLY A 22 -1.72 0.06 15.87
N ILE A 23 -2.14 -1.14 16.22
CA ILE A 23 -2.93 -2.02 15.35
C ILE A 23 -4.32 -1.47 15.05
N ASP A 24 -4.96 -0.83 16.01
CA ASP A 24 -6.29 -0.25 15.85
C ASP A 24 -6.27 0.83 14.75
N TYR A 25 -5.21 1.64 14.73
CA TYR A 25 -4.99 2.64 13.69
C TYR A 25 -4.90 2.00 12.29
N GLY A 26 -4.18 0.90 12.18
CA GLY A 26 -4.11 0.13 10.93
C GLY A 26 -5.47 -0.45 10.50
N LEU A 27 -6.24 -0.98 11.44
CA LEU A 27 -7.58 -1.53 11.19
C LEU A 27 -8.58 -0.44 10.78
N ASP A 28 -8.51 0.75 11.38
CA ASP A 28 -9.35 1.89 11.02
C ASP A 28 -9.15 2.29 9.56
N TYR A 29 -7.91 2.38 9.08
CA TYR A 29 -7.63 2.64 7.66
C TYR A 29 -8.15 1.56 6.71
N LEU A 30 -8.09 0.29 7.11
CA LEU A 30 -8.71 -0.78 6.33
C LEU A 30 -10.23 -0.66 6.32
N GLY A 31 -10.83 -0.23 7.42
CA GLY A 31 -12.26 0.08 7.54
C GLY A 31 -12.67 1.23 6.62
N GLU A 32 -11.92 2.34 6.61
CA GLU A 32 -12.14 3.49 5.72
C GLU A 32 -12.09 3.07 4.24
N MET A 33 -11.23 2.14 3.87
CA MET A 33 -11.17 1.55 2.52
C MET A 33 -12.17 0.42 2.30
N GLN A 34 -13.08 0.19 3.24
CA GLN A 34 -14.15 -0.82 3.19
C GLN A 34 -13.64 -2.24 2.90
N PHE A 35 -12.50 -2.62 3.47
CA PHE A 35 -12.06 -4.01 3.46
C PHE A 35 -13.08 -4.88 4.19
N GLN A 36 -13.54 -5.92 3.52
CA GLN A 36 -14.54 -6.82 4.09
C GLN A 36 -13.90 -8.07 4.65
N LYS A 37 -14.66 -8.78 5.47
CA LYS A 37 -14.26 -10.02 6.15
C LYS A 37 -13.19 -9.87 7.24
N LEU A 38 -12.87 -8.65 7.67
CA LEU A 38 -12.07 -8.44 8.87
C LEU A 38 -12.81 -9.00 10.08
N THR A 39 -12.09 -9.66 10.96
CA THR A 39 -12.62 -10.26 12.18
C THR A 39 -11.79 -9.82 13.38
N TYR A 40 -12.31 -10.02 14.60
CA TYR A 40 -11.55 -9.71 15.82
C TYR A 40 -10.25 -10.51 15.95
N VAL A 41 -10.15 -11.66 15.27
CA VAL A 41 -8.93 -12.48 15.24
C VAL A 41 -7.81 -11.81 14.43
N ASP A 42 -8.16 -10.92 13.49
CA ASP A 42 -7.20 -10.17 12.70
C ASP A 42 -6.53 -9.05 13.51
N ASN A 43 -7.03 -8.75 14.72
CA ASN A 43 -6.35 -7.88 15.69
C ASN A 43 -5.11 -8.59 16.27
N ASN A 44 -4.12 -8.82 15.39
CA ASN A 44 -2.87 -9.50 15.70
C ASN A 44 -1.74 -8.87 14.88
N VAL A 45 -0.88 -8.10 15.55
CA VAL A 45 0.18 -7.30 14.89
C VAL A 45 1.05 -8.13 13.95
N PRO A 46 1.65 -9.28 14.36
CA PRO A 46 2.50 -10.05 13.47
C PRO A 46 1.81 -10.50 12.18
N SER A 47 0.54 -10.90 12.27
CA SER A 47 -0.21 -11.40 11.12
C SER A 47 -0.68 -10.27 10.22
N LEU A 48 -1.33 -9.25 10.81
CA LEU A 48 -1.89 -8.13 10.07
C LEU A 48 -0.83 -7.33 9.32
N SER A 49 0.33 -7.09 9.95
CA SER A 49 1.43 -6.29 9.37
C SER A 49 1.97 -6.83 8.05
N ILE A 50 1.80 -8.13 7.81
CA ILE A 50 2.26 -8.81 6.60
C ILE A 50 1.09 -9.27 5.71
N GLY A 51 -0.13 -8.84 6.00
CA GLY A 51 -1.32 -9.16 5.21
C GLY A 51 -1.90 -10.55 5.49
N GLY A 52 -1.64 -11.12 6.67
CA GLY A 52 -2.18 -12.41 7.10
C GLY A 52 -3.58 -12.26 7.69
N PHE A 53 -4.59 -12.27 6.86
CA PHE A 53 -6.00 -12.18 7.27
C PHE A 53 -6.61 -13.56 7.50
N THR A 54 -7.42 -13.70 8.56
CA THR A 54 -8.07 -14.97 8.95
C THR A 54 -8.95 -15.53 7.83
N ASN A 55 -9.76 -14.69 7.21
CA ASN A 55 -10.67 -15.06 6.12
C ASN A 55 -10.14 -14.68 4.72
N GLY A 56 -8.86 -14.28 4.63
CA GLY A 56 -8.30 -13.70 3.42
C GLY A 56 -8.93 -12.36 3.05
N VAL A 57 -8.59 -11.86 1.87
CA VAL A 57 -9.12 -10.61 1.32
C VAL A 57 -9.63 -10.85 -0.10
N ARG A 58 -10.59 -10.04 -0.53
CA ARG A 58 -11.07 -10.07 -1.90
C ARG A 58 -10.10 -9.33 -2.81
N VAL A 59 -9.89 -9.85 -4.02
CA VAL A 59 -9.05 -9.19 -5.04
C VAL A 59 -9.51 -7.75 -5.29
N VAL A 60 -10.82 -7.53 -5.31
CA VAL A 60 -11.39 -6.19 -5.52
C VAL A 60 -11.10 -5.24 -4.36
N ASP A 61 -11.00 -5.71 -3.11
CA ASP A 61 -10.65 -4.87 -1.97
C ASP A 61 -9.17 -4.45 -2.04
N MET A 62 -8.29 -5.36 -2.46
CA MET A 62 -6.89 -5.04 -2.74
C MET A 62 -6.77 -4.01 -3.87
N ALA A 63 -7.48 -4.19 -4.98
CA ALA A 63 -7.47 -3.21 -6.08
C ALA A 63 -7.93 -1.82 -5.60
N LYS A 64 -8.97 -1.75 -4.78
CA LYS A 64 -9.46 -0.49 -4.19
C LYS A 64 -8.44 0.15 -3.27
N GLY A 65 -7.82 -0.62 -2.36
CA GLY A 65 -6.79 -0.13 -1.46
C GLY A 65 -5.61 0.48 -2.22
N TYR A 66 -5.12 -0.20 -3.26
CA TYR A 66 -4.04 0.34 -4.09
C TYR A 66 -4.49 1.50 -4.99
N SER A 67 -5.74 1.50 -5.45
CA SER A 67 -6.28 2.64 -6.21
C SER A 67 -6.40 3.91 -5.36
N THR A 68 -6.61 3.77 -4.06
CA THR A 68 -6.60 4.90 -3.12
C THR A 68 -5.24 5.59 -3.11
N LEU A 69 -4.14 4.82 -3.10
CA LEU A 69 -2.79 5.37 -3.22
C LEU A 69 -2.56 6.03 -4.60
N ALA A 70 -2.95 5.33 -5.68
CA ALA A 70 -2.82 5.84 -7.05
C ALA A 70 -3.52 7.19 -7.25
N ASN A 71 -4.62 7.40 -6.53
CA ASN A 71 -5.52 8.56 -6.62
C ASN A 71 -5.26 9.62 -5.52
N GLY A 72 -4.02 9.77 -5.08
CA GLY A 72 -3.64 10.81 -4.10
C GLY A 72 -4.31 10.65 -2.74
N GLY A 73 -4.59 9.42 -2.33
CA GLY A 73 -5.22 9.11 -1.04
C GLY A 73 -6.74 9.13 -1.04
N VAL A 74 -7.39 9.42 -2.16
CA VAL A 74 -8.85 9.41 -2.30
C VAL A 74 -9.35 8.01 -2.61
N TYR A 75 -10.11 7.44 -1.69
CA TYR A 75 -10.85 6.21 -1.91
C TYR A 75 -12.09 6.48 -2.77
N ASN A 76 -12.30 5.65 -3.78
CA ASN A 76 -13.53 5.62 -4.57
C ASN A 76 -14.21 4.26 -4.38
N ASP A 77 -15.50 4.28 -4.08
CA ASP A 77 -16.25 3.04 -4.02
C ASP A 77 -16.35 2.39 -5.40
N ARG A 78 -16.41 1.06 -5.41
CA ARG A 78 -16.51 0.33 -6.67
C ARG A 78 -17.89 0.45 -7.29
N THR A 79 -17.95 0.58 -8.59
CA THR A 79 -19.15 0.36 -9.36
C THR A 79 -18.79 -0.25 -10.72
N CYS A 80 -19.63 -1.17 -11.19
CA CYS A 80 -19.60 -1.66 -12.57
C CYS A 80 -20.81 -1.13 -13.37
N ILE A 81 -21.69 -0.38 -12.72
CA ILE A 81 -22.87 0.23 -13.34
C ILE A 81 -22.64 1.74 -13.35
N ILE A 82 -22.51 2.32 -14.52
CA ILE A 82 -22.26 3.76 -14.70
C ILE A 82 -23.60 4.52 -14.65
N LYS A 83 -24.62 4.00 -15.34
CA LYS A 83 -25.94 4.61 -15.42
C LYS A 83 -27.02 3.56 -15.71
N ILE A 84 -28.23 3.89 -15.35
CA ILE A 84 -29.43 3.13 -15.74
C ILE A 84 -30.35 4.13 -16.44
N GLU A 85 -30.73 3.84 -17.69
CA GLU A 85 -31.59 4.67 -18.51
C GLU A 85 -32.89 3.94 -18.86
N HIS A 86 -33.96 4.69 -19.00
CA HIS A 86 -35.20 4.17 -19.53
C HIS A 86 -35.09 3.86 -21.03
N GLU A 87 -35.63 2.71 -21.45
CA GLU A 87 -35.53 2.26 -22.84
C GLU A 87 -36.23 3.20 -23.84
N HIS A 88 -37.30 3.88 -23.43
CA HIS A 88 -38.13 4.67 -24.36
C HIS A 88 -37.77 6.15 -24.47
N ASP A 89 -37.26 6.76 -23.42
CA ASP A 89 -37.01 8.20 -23.36
C ASP A 89 -35.57 8.59 -23.03
N GLY A 90 -34.75 7.60 -22.68
CA GLY A 90 -33.35 7.83 -22.27
C GLY A 90 -33.22 8.56 -20.92
N GLU A 91 -34.33 8.76 -20.20
CA GLU A 91 -34.27 9.39 -18.89
C GLU A 91 -33.45 8.58 -17.91
N LEU A 92 -32.60 9.27 -17.14
CA LEU A 92 -31.75 8.65 -16.15
C LEU A 92 -32.58 8.19 -14.96
N THR A 93 -32.76 6.88 -14.81
CA THR A 93 -33.54 6.32 -13.69
C THR A 93 -32.81 6.48 -12.37
N LYS A 94 -31.47 6.42 -12.38
CA LYS A 94 -30.64 6.56 -11.18
C LYS A 94 -29.21 6.95 -11.56
N ASP A 95 -28.70 8.02 -10.96
CA ASP A 95 -27.28 8.36 -10.96
C ASP A 95 -26.59 7.49 -9.89
N LEU A 96 -25.69 6.64 -10.35
CA LEU A 96 -24.95 5.69 -9.51
C LEU A 96 -23.49 6.13 -9.32
N LYS A 97 -23.27 7.44 -9.19
CA LYS A 97 -21.94 7.95 -8.89
C LYS A 97 -21.37 7.28 -7.66
N PRO A 98 -20.18 6.66 -7.75
CA PRO A 98 -19.54 6.08 -6.57
C PRO A 98 -19.27 7.16 -5.54
N SER A 99 -19.40 6.81 -4.27
CA SER A 99 -18.97 7.66 -3.18
C SER A 99 -17.44 7.74 -3.17
N ALA A 100 -16.92 8.91 -2.85
CA ALA A 100 -15.47 9.14 -2.70
C ALA A 100 -15.20 9.91 -1.41
N HIS A 101 -14.11 9.57 -0.74
CA HIS A 101 -13.62 10.30 0.44
C HIS A 101 -12.10 10.18 0.58
N GLN A 102 -11.49 11.13 1.27
CA GLN A 102 -10.06 11.13 1.55
C GLN A 102 -9.76 10.13 2.66
N VAL A 103 -8.87 9.17 2.41
CA VAL A 103 -8.35 8.19 3.38
C VAL A 103 -6.95 8.57 3.80
N TYR A 104 -6.05 8.78 2.85
CA TYR A 104 -4.69 9.23 3.11
C TYR A 104 -4.54 10.67 2.67
N ARG A 105 -3.65 11.42 3.33
CA ARG A 105 -3.23 12.72 2.79
C ARG A 105 -2.52 12.51 1.45
N ASP A 106 -2.60 13.49 0.59
CA ASP A 106 -1.98 13.46 -0.75
C ASP A 106 -0.46 13.33 -0.68
N ASP A 107 0.18 14.00 0.28
CA ASP A 107 1.62 13.91 0.53
C ASP A 107 2.04 12.49 0.95
N SER A 108 1.26 11.85 1.83
CA SER A 108 1.52 10.48 2.29
C SER A 108 1.33 9.47 1.15
N ALA A 109 0.26 9.63 0.36
CA ALA A 109 0.00 8.79 -0.80
C ALA A 109 1.10 8.93 -1.87
N PHE A 110 1.57 10.16 -2.12
CA PHE A 110 2.66 10.43 -3.04
C PHE A 110 3.97 9.79 -2.57
N MET A 111 4.38 10.04 -1.32
CA MET A 111 5.62 9.50 -0.77
C MET A 111 5.61 7.96 -0.77
N LEU A 112 4.50 7.33 -0.40
CA LEU A 112 4.37 5.87 -0.44
C LEU A 112 4.39 5.34 -1.88
N THR A 113 3.76 6.03 -2.82
CA THR A 113 3.81 5.69 -4.25
C THR A 113 5.24 5.74 -4.77
N ASP A 114 6.00 6.77 -4.42
CA ASP A 114 7.41 6.89 -4.81
C ASP A 114 8.26 5.75 -4.21
N VAL A 115 8.02 5.39 -2.96
CA VAL A 115 8.66 4.21 -2.35
C VAL A 115 8.32 2.93 -3.13
N LEU A 116 7.06 2.73 -3.51
CA LEU A 116 6.59 1.53 -4.22
C LEU A 116 7.08 1.44 -5.67
N LYS A 117 7.48 2.54 -6.32
CA LYS A 117 8.21 2.51 -7.60
C LYS A 117 9.51 1.72 -7.49
N GLY A 118 10.17 1.81 -6.34
CA GLY A 118 11.39 1.05 -6.05
C GLY A 118 11.22 -0.47 -6.10
N THR A 119 10.00 -0.99 -6.04
CA THR A 119 9.73 -2.42 -6.26
C THR A 119 10.23 -2.87 -7.63
N PHE A 120 10.13 -2.01 -8.65
CA PHE A 120 10.57 -2.29 -10.03
C PHE A 120 12.01 -1.86 -10.30
N THR A 121 12.45 -0.76 -9.70
CA THR A 121 13.68 -0.04 -10.09
C THR A 121 14.86 -0.27 -9.16
N ALA A 122 14.64 -0.55 -7.88
CA ALA A 122 15.71 -0.80 -6.94
C ALA A 122 16.41 -2.15 -7.23
N ALA A 123 17.74 -2.21 -7.07
CA ALA A 123 18.52 -3.42 -7.32
C ALA A 123 18.07 -4.64 -6.47
N TYR A 124 17.41 -4.39 -5.36
CA TYR A 124 16.84 -5.37 -4.45
C TYR A 124 15.29 -5.41 -4.51
N GLY A 125 14.68 -4.73 -5.46
CA GLY A 125 13.23 -4.68 -5.61
C GLY A 125 12.63 -6.05 -5.96
N THR A 126 11.52 -6.41 -5.32
CA THR A 126 10.89 -7.73 -5.51
C THR A 126 10.14 -7.89 -6.82
N GLY A 127 9.94 -6.83 -7.57
CA GLY A 127 9.27 -6.78 -8.87
C GLY A 127 10.21 -6.46 -10.04
N GLN A 128 11.51 -6.70 -9.90
CA GLN A 128 12.46 -6.48 -11.00
C GLN A 128 12.02 -7.25 -12.27
N GLY A 129 12.14 -6.60 -13.41
CA GLY A 129 11.74 -7.15 -14.71
C GLY A 129 10.21 -7.10 -14.97
N LEU A 130 9.43 -6.51 -14.05
CA LEU A 130 7.99 -6.29 -14.22
C LEU A 130 7.65 -4.82 -14.59
N GLY A 131 8.66 -3.96 -14.80
CA GLY A 131 8.44 -2.61 -15.31
C GLY A 131 7.66 -2.65 -16.63
N LEU A 132 6.76 -1.66 -16.81
CA LEU A 132 5.92 -1.59 -17.99
C LEU A 132 6.71 -1.10 -19.21
N ASP A 133 6.21 -1.45 -20.39
CA ASP A 133 6.75 -0.98 -21.64
C ASP A 133 6.56 0.55 -21.78
N ASN A 134 7.28 1.17 -22.71
CA ASN A 134 7.28 2.62 -22.93
C ASN A 134 7.64 3.48 -21.71
N ASP A 135 8.43 2.94 -20.78
CA ASP A 135 8.85 3.65 -19.55
C ASP A 135 7.68 4.21 -18.73
N MET A 136 6.50 3.59 -18.83
CA MET A 136 5.30 3.97 -18.08
C MET A 136 5.57 3.87 -16.57
N PRO A 137 5.51 4.98 -15.83
CA PRO A 137 5.74 4.97 -14.39
C PRO A 137 4.71 4.10 -13.68
N ALA A 138 5.20 3.15 -12.88
CA ALA A 138 4.36 2.23 -12.13
C ALA A 138 4.86 2.07 -10.70
N ALA A 139 3.91 1.85 -9.79
CA ALA A 139 4.15 1.51 -8.40
C ALA A 139 3.44 0.19 -8.07
N GLY A 140 4.01 -0.62 -7.19
CA GLY A 140 3.40 -1.91 -6.89
C GLY A 140 4.10 -2.69 -5.79
N LYS A 141 3.49 -3.81 -5.42
CA LYS A 141 3.98 -4.69 -4.37
C LYS A 141 3.68 -6.15 -4.67
N THR A 142 4.66 -6.99 -4.44
CA THR A 142 4.51 -8.46 -4.42
C THR A 142 3.97 -8.93 -3.08
N GLY A 143 3.20 -10.00 -3.08
CA GLY A 143 2.82 -10.76 -1.88
C GLY A 143 3.05 -12.25 -2.10
N THR A 144 3.54 -12.94 -1.07
CA THR A 144 3.73 -14.38 -1.08
C THR A 144 3.57 -14.90 0.34
N THR A 145 2.58 -15.76 0.55
CA THR A 145 2.39 -16.40 1.87
C THR A 145 3.43 -17.49 2.13
N ASN A 146 3.59 -17.86 3.39
CA ASN A 146 4.43 -18.99 3.77
C ASN A 146 4.01 -20.23 2.97
N SER A 147 5.00 -20.98 2.46
CA SER A 147 4.77 -22.13 1.57
C SER A 147 4.09 -21.78 0.23
N SER A 148 4.11 -20.52 -0.17
CA SER A 148 3.54 -20.04 -1.43
C SER A 148 2.11 -20.53 -1.69
N LYS A 149 1.25 -20.53 -0.68
CA LYS A 149 -0.17 -20.93 -0.86
C LYS A 149 -0.96 -19.88 -1.61
N ASP A 150 -0.62 -18.61 -1.41
CA ASP A 150 -1.18 -17.45 -2.08
C ASP A 150 -0.05 -16.57 -2.60
N THR A 151 -0.18 -16.13 -3.82
CA THR A 151 0.74 -15.16 -4.42
C THR A 151 -0.02 -14.00 -5.02
N TRP A 152 0.47 -12.82 -4.76
CA TRP A 152 -0.17 -11.57 -5.13
C TRP A 152 0.78 -10.66 -5.88
N PHE A 153 0.23 -9.90 -6.79
CA PHE A 153 0.83 -8.67 -7.28
C PHE A 153 -0.25 -7.60 -7.38
N CYS A 154 -0.06 -6.51 -6.66
CA CYS A 154 -0.90 -5.32 -6.76
C CYS A 154 -0.05 -4.17 -7.27
N GLY A 155 -0.47 -3.54 -8.35
CA GLY A 155 0.28 -2.44 -8.93
C GLY A 155 -0.60 -1.51 -9.73
N TYR A 156 -0.10 -0.30 -9.93
CA TYR A 156 -0.85 0.78 -10.54
C TYR A 156 0.04 1.77 -11.28
N THR A 157 -0.58 2.49 -12.16
CA THR A 157 -0.10 3.71 -12.81
C THR A 157 -1.05 4.84 -12.48
N ARG A 158 -0.88 6.01 -13.06
CA ARG A 158 -1.91 7.07 -12.97
C ARG A 158 -3.18 6.78 -13.77
N TYR A 159 -3.14 5.80 -14.67
CA TYR A 159 -4.29 5.42 -15.49
C TYR A 159 -5.11 4.30 -14.86
N TYR A 160 -4.44 3.23 -14.41
CA TYR A 160 -5.11 1.99 -14.01
C TYR A 160 -4.47 1.37 -12.77
N THR A 161 -5.31 0.69 -11.99
CA THR A 161 -4.89 -0.16 -10.86
C THR A 161 -5.36 -1.59 -11.09
N THR A 162 -4.45 -2.54 -10.92
CA THR A 162 -4.77 -3.96 -11.09
C THR A 162 -4.20 -4.78 -9.93
N ALA A 163 -5.01 -5.68 -9.40
CA ALA A 163 -4.61 -6.66 -8.39
C ALA A 163 -4.78 -8.07 -8.99
N ILE A 164 -3.75 -8.88 -8.88
CA ILE A 164 -3.71 -10.27 -9.34
C ILE A 164 -3.44 -11.19 -8.15
N TRP A 165 -4.28 -12.20 -8.01
CA TRP A 165 -4.07 -13.30 -7.07
C TRP A 165 -3.92 -14.61 -7.84
N VAL A 166 -2.96 -15.42 -7.42
CA VAL A 166 -2.77 -16.80 -7.91
C VAL A 166 -2.70 -17.73 -6.72
N GLY A 167 -3.58 -18.70 -6.69
CA GLY A 167 -3.71 -19.67 -5.60
C GLY A 167 -4.75 -20.74 -5.94
N TYR A 168 -5.09 -21.54 -4.96
CA TYR A 168 -6.13 -22.55 -5.03
C TYR A 168 -7.26 -22.23 -4.04
N ASP A 169 -8.51 -22.50 -4.41
CA ASP A 169 -9.68 -22.33 -3.53
C ASP A 169 -9.52 -23.11 -2.22
N ILE A 170 -8.94 -24.29 -2.31
CA ILE A 170 -8.46 -25.05 -1.14
C ILE A 170 -6.94 -24.87 -1.07
N PRO A 171 -6.42 -24.14 -0.07
CA PRO A 171 -5.01 -23.76 -0.03
C PRO A 171 -4.03 -24.92 -0.16
N ARG A 172 -3.13 -24.87 -1.12
CA ARG A 172 -2.05 -25.84 -1.37
C ARG A 172 -0.74 -25.11 -1.56
N ASN A 173 0.35 -25.80 -1.24
CA ASN A 173 1.68 -25.30 -1.52
C ASN A 173 1.94 -25.25 -3.02
N MET A 174 2.52 -24.15 -3.49
CA MET A 174 2.94 -23.93 -4.86
C MET A 174 4.45 -23.67 -4.91
N PRO A 175 5.29 -24.70 -4.79
CA PRO A 175 6.74 -24.53 -4.72
C PRO A 175 7.29 -23.81 -5.95
N GLY A 176 8.16 -22.81 -5.74
CA GLY A 176 8.76 -22.02 -6.83
C GLY A 176 7.85 -20.93 -7.42
N ILE A 177 6.64 -20.76 -6.87
CA ILE A 177 5.71 -19.71 -7.29
C ILE A 177 5.73 -18.58 -6.26
N TYR A 178 6.06 -17.39 -6.71
CA TYR A 178 6.16 -16.17 -5.91
C TYR A 178 5.35 -15.05 -6.57
N GLY A 179 5.09 -13.97 -5.84
CA GLY A 179 4.31 -12.83 -6.34
C GLY A 179 4.85 -12.24 -7.65
N ALA A 180 6.17 -12.20 -7.84
CA ALA A 180 6.77 -11.72 -9.08
C ALA A 180 6.71 -12.72 -10.25
N THR A 181 6.43 -14.00 -10.00
CA THR A 181 6.39 -15.01 -11.06
C THR A 181 5.07 -14.92 -11.85
N TYR A 182 4.05 -15.70 -11.49
CA TYR A 182 2.80 -15.72 -12.25
C TYR A 182 1.95 -14.45 -12.03
N ALA A 183 1.70 -14.07 -10.78
CA ALA A 183 0.87 -12.91 -10.49
C ALA A 183 1.47 -11.63 -11.10
N GLY A 184 2.77 -11.41 -10.92
CA GLY A 184 3.46 -10.24 -11.48
C GLY A 184 3.53 -10.25 -13.01
N ARG A 185 3.77 -11.41 -13.64
CA ARG A 185 3.80 -11.52 -15.11
C ARG A 185 2.43 -11.32 -15.73
N ILE A 186 1.37 -11.83 -15.10
CA ILE A 186 -0.02 -11.59 -15.55
C ILE A 186 -0.32 -10.09 -15.41
N TRP A 187 0.05 -9.48 -14.27
CA TRP A 187 -0.11 -8.05 -14.06
C TRP A 187 0.59 -7.25 -15.17
N LYS A 188 1.87 -7.51 -15.43
CA LYS A 188 2.62 -6.82 -16.51
C LYS A 188 1.93 -7.00 -17.85
N SER A 189 1.57 -8.22 -18.23
CA SER A 189 0.94 -8.50 -19.54
C SER A 189 -0.40 -7.78 -19.71
N VAL A 190 -1.21 -7.71 -18.66
CA VAL A 190 -2.48 -6.96 -18.70
C VAL A 190 -2.21 -5.46 -18.81
N MET A 191 -1.30 -4.96 -17.94
CA MET A 191 -1.03 -3.53 -17.89
C MET A 191 -0.37 -3.02 -19.18
N ASP A 192 0.58 -3.75 -19.77
CA ASP A 192 1.18 -3.37 -21.06
C ASP A 192 0.11 -3.23 -22.15
N GLN A 193 -0.83 -4.18 -22.24
CA GLN A 193 -1.89 -4.15 -23.25
C GLN A 193 -2.86 -2.97 -23.06
N ILE A 194 -3.29 -2.69 -21.81
CA ILE A 194 -4.24 -1.58 -21.58
C ILE A 194 -3.56 -0.20 -21.60
N HIS A 195 -2.23 -0.14 -21.61
CA HIS A 195 -1.46 1.11 -21.77
C HIS A 195 -0.97 1.32 -23.20
N GLU A 196 -1.27 0.42 -24.12
CA GLU A 196 -0.87 0.59 -25.51
C GLU A 196 -1.41 1.92 -26.09
N GLY A 197 -0.52 2.75 -26.58
CA GLY A 197 -0.85 4.08 -27.11
C GLY A 197 -1.06 5.18 -26.06
N LEU A 198 -0.88 4.90 -24.77
CA LEU A 198 -0.89 5.92 -23.73
C LEU A 198 0.51 6.50 -23.52
N GLU A 199 0.56 7.82 -23.32
CA GLU A 199 1.81 8.51 -22.99
C GLU A 199 2.22 8.25 -21.54
N PRO A 200 3.52 8.13 -21.23
CA PRO A 200 4.01 8.03 -19.86
C PRO A 200 3.53 9.20 -19.00
N TRP A 201 2.88 8.89 -17.88
CA TRP A 201 2.31 9.90 -17.00
C TRP A 201 2.64 9.59 -15.53
N ASP A 202 3.55 10.38 -14.97
CA ASP A 202 3.99 10.22 -13.58
C ASP A 202 3.14 11.05 -12.61
N TRP A 203 3.21 10.69 -11.31
CA TRP A 203 2.55 11.43 -10.24
C TRP A 203 3.20 12.80 -10.05
N ILE A 204 2.35 13.80 -9.88
CA ILE A 204 2.80 15.18 -9.62
C ILE A 204 3.11 15.28 -8.13
N GLN A 205 4.30 15.77 -7.81
CA GLN A 205 4.70 16.02 -6.42
C GLN A 205 3.81 17.12 -5.82
N PRO A 206 3.13 16.86 -4.68
CA PRO A 206 2.37 17.88 -3.97
C PRO A 206 3.27 19.01 -3.45
N GLU A 207 2.73 20.21 -3.34
CA GLU A 207 3.44 21.38 -2.77
C GLU A 207 3.84 21.14 -1.28
N THR A 208 3.13 20.26 -0.60
CA THR A 208 3.40 19.85 0.77
C THR A 208 4.52 18.81 0.91
N VAL A 209 5.19 18.45 -0.18
CA VAL A 209 6.31 17.50 -0.20
C VAL A 209 7.57 18.20 -0.71
N GLU A 210 8.64 18.07 0.04
CA GLU A 210 9.97 18.52 -0.36
C GLU A 210 10.96 17.35 -0.51
N ARG A 211 11.92 17.47 -1.39
CA ARG A 211 13.02 16.52 -1.55
C ARG A 211 14.25 17.09 -0.85
N LYS A 212 14.83 16.35 0.07
CA LYS A 212 16.03 16.75 0.81
C LYS A 212 16.86 15.56 1.25
N VAL A 213 18.11 15.83 1.62
CA VAL A 213 18.99 14.82 2.21
C VAL A 213 18.56 14.55 3.65
N ASP A 214 18.26 13.30 3.94
CA ASP A 214 18.00 12.83 5.30
C ASP A 214 19.30 12.90 6.12
N SER A 215 19.27 13.62 7.22
CA SER A 215 20.43 13.82 8.09
C SER A 215 20.92 12.54 8.77
N LYS A 216 20.06 11.54 8.96
CA LYS A 216 20.40 10.26 9.60
C LYS A 216 21.02 9.26 8.61
N THR A 217 20.55 9.25 7.39
CA THR A 217 20.97 8.27 6.37
C THR A 217 21.96 8.83 5.35
N GLY A 218 22.01 10.16 5.19
CA GLY A 218 22.76 10.85 4.14
C GLY A 218 22.18 10.65 2.73
N MET A 219 20.99 10.07 2.61
CA MET A 219 20.32 9.81 1.33
C MET A 219 19.27 10.89 1.04
N GLU A 220 19.08 11.21 -0.22
CA GLU A 220 17.95 12.03 -0.66
C GLU A 220 16.67 11.23 -0.56
N ASP A 221 15.63 11.83 0.04
CA ASP A 221 14.28 11.28 0.08
C ASP A 221 13.23 12.40 0.13
N TYR A 222 11.96 12.03 0.06
CA TYR A 222 10.82 12.93 0.15
C TYR A 222 10.34 13.08 1.59
N PHE A 223 9.97 14.31 1.97
CA PHE A 223 9.49 14.66 3.31
C PHE A 223 8.26 15.55 3.20
N SER A 224 7.27 15.29 4.07
CA SER A 224 6.12 16.19 4.20
C SER A 224 6.52 17.47 4.92
N THR A 225 5.98 18.60 4.44
CA THR A 225 6.16 19.93 5.04
C THR A 225 4.95 20.36 5.86
N THR A 226 3.92 19.53 6.00
CA THR A 226 2.70 19.88 6.71
C THR A 226 2.95 20.09 8.21
N ALA A 227 2.33 21.10 8.78
CA ALA A 227 2.46 21.40 10.22
C ALA A 227 1.93 20.26 11.09
N GLN A 228 0.88 19.58 10.66
CA GLN A 228 0.31 18.44 11.35
C GLN A 228 1.30 17.28 11.45
N PHE A 229 1.95 16.91 10.34
CA PHE A 229 2.95 15.85 10.33
C PHE A 229 4.13 16.18 11.25
N ARG A 230 4.60 17.43 11.27
CA ARG A 230 5.67 17.87 12.17
C ARG A 230 5.26 17.83 13.65
N ALA A 231 4.02 18.17 13.95
CA ALA A 231 3.49 18.10 15.31
C ALA A 231 3.36 16.66 15.80
N GLU A 232 2.89 15.75 14.95
CA GLU A 232 2.78 14.32 15.24
C GLU A 232 4.15 13.67 15.46
N GLN A 233 5.15 13.98 14.59
CA GLN A 233 6.53 13.52 14.79
C GLN A 233 7.12 14.03 16.10
N SER A 234 6.96 15.32 16.41
CA SER A 234 7.49 15.90 17.64
C SER A 234 6.85 15.32 18.90
N LEU A 235 5.57 14.93 18.83
CA LEU A 235 4.88 14.28 19.93
C LEU A 235 5.42 12.87 20.15
N HIS A 236 5.56 12.10 19.09
CA HIS A 236 6.06 10.73 19.14
C HIS A 236 7.52 10.65 19.61
N GLU A 237 8.38 11.57 19.17
CA GLU A 237 9.77 11.67 19.64
C GLU A 237 9.82 11.95 21.14
N LYS A 238 8.95 12.82 21.66
CA LYS A 238 8.87 13.11 23.11
C LYS A 238 8.36 11.93 23.92
N GLU A 239 7.39 11.19 23.40
CA GLU A 239 6.86 10.00 24.06
C GLU A 239 7.90 8.88 24.13
N GLN A 240 8.68 8.69 23.08
CA GLN A 240 9.80 7.73 23.06
C GLN A 240 10.90 8.12 24.05
N GLU A 241 11.31 9.38 24.07
CA GLU A 241 12.33 9.88 24.99
C GLU A 241 11.89 9.73 26.47
N GLN A 242 10.60 9.94 26.74
CA GLN A 242 10.01 9.76 28.05
C GLN A 242 9.95 8.29 28.48
N LEU A 243 9.66 7.39 27.53
CA LEU A 243 9.66 5.95 27.74
C LEU A 243 11.08 5.42 28.03
N GLU A 244 12.06 5.84 27.25
CA GLU A 244 13.48 5.48 27.43
C GLU A 244 14.00 5.96 28.79
N THR A 245 13.65 7.18 29.17
CA THR A 245 14.02 7.74 30.47
C THR A 245 13.41 6.96 31.66
N THR A 246 12.14 6.56 31.50
CA THR A 246 11.43 5.75 32.51
C THR A 246 11.99 4.34 32.62
N LEU A 247 12.34 3.72 31.50
CA LEU A 247 12.99 2.40 31.44
C LEU A 247 14.37 2.45 32.09
N GLN A 248 15.18 3.47 31.79
CA GLN A 248 16.50 3.63 32.39
C GLN A 248 16.42 3.83 33.92
N ALA A 249 15.50 4.66 34.38
CA ALA A 249 15.29 4.86 35.82
C ALA A 249 14.84 3.54 36.53
N SER A 250 14.06 2.71 35.84
CA SER A 250 13.63 1.41 36.37
C SER A 250 14.78 0.39 36.43
N VAL A 251 15.67 0.40 35.44
CA VAL A 251 16.89 -0.43 35.43
C VAL A 251 17.84 0.01 36.52
N ASP A 252 18.06 1.30 36.69
CA ASP A 252 18.95 1.85 37.74
C ASP A 252 18.44 1.49 39.13
N ALA A 253 17.11 1.59 39.35
CA ALA A 253 16.49 1.22 40.64
C ALA A 253 16.50 -0.31 40.90
N PHE A 254 16.67 -1.14 39.90
CA PHE A 254 16.80 -2.60 40.03
C PHE A 254 18.25 -3.03 40.31
N MET A 255 19.21 -2.21 39.94
CA MET A 255 20.65 -2.46 40.12
C MET A 255 21.20 -1.94 41.49
N GLU A 256 20.46 -1.13 42.24
CA GLU A 256 20.72 -0.74 43.63
C GLU A 256 20.11 -1.75 44.65
#